data_38495be81b20629feb266f2337372cb8
#
_entry.id   38495be81b20629feb266f2337372cb8
#
_cell.length_a   1.000
_cell.length_b   1.000
_cell.length_c   1.000
_cell.angle_alpha   90.00
_cell.angle_beta   90.00
_cell.angle_gamma   90.00
#
_symmetry.space_group_name_H-M   'P 1'
#
loop_
_entity.id
_entity.type
_entity.pdbx_description
1 polymer ?
#
loop_
_entity_poly.entity_id
_entity_poly.type
_entity_poly.pdbx_seq_one_letter_code
_entity_poly.pdbx_strand_id
1 'polypeptide(L)'
;MSLPLRDRLSVAQASLGRSVISINPDVVQEAASKDSPLLIVGLKDTGSIPRWLVDSLLASPHHLILTVDRMSDLGRSIDTDLVNPLTYRPMTGSTSGGAINVLKGINDACVGTDGGGSVLAPAMATNLYAIMAKGVGLYAGRGQSTDGMDFSTGLGFIGKSFDAVRNLLAFSLRSAPMQNLRNLSISLDSQPFDISGLQIFVPASGTAHAPDGADMHMRCMVELEKLGEGIPSVHEIAFDDIYDRGKTVRQLKELWKADPDAIVMDVEGPIDVFGCDETIPRSFSGTAPAAISGRRSKALCKAVNIACGSGCAIPTGALATGILVCSGPGAQQLHNLLNIGKRLDEVQRIDPLMQRYFLDRTKPHIPLRLFREN
;
A
#
# COMPACT_ATOMS: atom_id res chain seq x y z
N MET A 1 -8.08 19.75 -2.68
CA MET A 1 -7.47 20.50 -1.53
C MET A 1 -7.53 19.62 -0.30
N SER A 2 -6.49 19.59 0.52
CA SER A 2 -6.46 18.80 1.76
C SER A 2 -7.13 19.56 2.92
N LEU A 3 -7.61 18.82 3.96
CA LEU A 3 -8.18 19.44 5.15
C LEU A 3 -7.14 20.32 5.87
N PRO A 4 -7.52 21.47 6.43
CA PRO A 4 -6.68 22.26 7.33
C PRO A 4 -6.25 21.42 8.56
N LEU A 5 -5.09 21.73 9.13
CA LEU A 5 -4.55 20.97 10.28
C LEU A 5 -5.53 20.89 11.45
N ARG A 6 -6.24 21.98 11.77
CA ARG A 6 -7.26 22.00 12.83
C ARG A 6 -8.36 20.94 12.60
N ASP A 7 -8.81 20.83 11.36
CA ASP A 7 -9.89 19.88 11.01
C ASP A 7 -9.38 18.46 11.03
N ARG A 8 -8.13 18.22 10.60
CA ARG A 8 -7.46 16.92 10.70
C ARG A 8 -7.34 16.48 12.16
N LEU A 9 -6.95 17.39 13.06
CA LEU A 9 -6.89 17.14 14.50
C LEU A 9 -8.24 16.74 15.07
N SER A 10 -9.31 17.43 14.69
CA SER A 10 -10.67 17.07 15.12
C SER A 10 -11.06 15.65 14.67
N VAL A 11 -10.76 15.28 13.42
CA VAL A 11 -11.03 13.92 12.91
C VAL A 11 -10.14 12.87 13.59
N ALA A 12 -8.88 13.22 13.86
CA ALA A 12 -7.94 12.34 14.57
C ALA A 12 -8.42 12.07 16.01
N GLN A 13 -8.83 13.09 16.74
CA GLN A 13 -9.40 12.96 18.10
C GLN A 13 -10.65 12.06 18.10
N ALA A 14 -11.56 12.23 17.15
CA ALA A 14 -12.74 11.37 17.00
C ALA A 14 -12.39 9.91 16.61
N SER A 15 -11.16 9.66 16.20
CA SER A 15 -10.65 8.34 15.78
C SER A 15 -9.73 7.69 16.82
N LEU A 16 -9.44 8.37 17.96
CA LEU A 16 -8.66 7.80 19.07
C LEU A 16 -9.30 6.53 19.64
N GLY A 17 -8.45 5.56 19.98
CA GLY A 17 -8.87 4.23 20.43
C GLY A 17 -9.45 3.34 19.33
N ARG A 18 -9.52 3.84 18.09
CA ARG A 18 -9.94 3.09 16.89
C ARG A 18 -8.76 3.00 15.90
N SER A 19 -8.79 3.78 14.82
CA SER A 19 -7.72 3.81 13.82
C SER A 19 -6.51 4.65 14.23
N VAL A 20 -6.65 5.56 15.19
CA VAL A 20 -5.58 6.37 15.80
C VAL A 20 -5.28 5.85 17.20
N ILE A 21 -4.02 5.55 17.49
CA ILE A 21 -3.53 5.14 18.82
C ILE A 21 -3.12 6.36 19.62
N SER A 22 -2.37 7.28 19.01
CA SER A 22 -1.97 8.54 19.65
C SER A 22 -1.83 9.66 18.62
N ILE A 23 -1.97 10.90 19.11
CA ILE A 23 -1.79 12.12 18.34
C ILE A 23 -0.55 12.82 18.87
N ASN A 24 0.27 13.36 17.99
CA ASN A 24 1.42 14.16 18.38
C ASN A 24 0.96 15.38 19.19
N PRO A 25 1.33 15.49 20.48
CA PRO A 25 0.88 16.58 21.34
C PRO A 25 1.42 17.96 20.89
N ASP A 26 2.59 17.97 20.24
CA ASP A 26 3.30 19.19 19.85
C ASP A 26 3.02 19.60 18.39
N VAL A 27 2.11 18.90 17.71
CA VAL A 27 1.86 19.03 16.27
C VAL A 27 1.57 20.47 15.81
N VAL A 28 0.86 21.28 16.61
CA VAL A 28 0.54 22.67 16.26
C VAL A 28 1.79 23.54 16.32
N GLN A 29 2.61 23.35 17.35
CA GLN A 29 3.87 24.08 17.50
C GLN A 29 4.88 23.65 16.43
N GLU A 30 5.00 22.36 16.15
CA GLU A 30 5.85 21.83 15.09
C GLU A 30 5.44 22.36 13.72
N ALA A 31 4.13 22.36 13.41
CA ALA A 31 3.62 22.86 12.15
C ALA A 31 3.95 24.35 11.93
N ALA A 32 3.91 25.16 13.00
CA ALA A 32 4.24 26.58 12.93
C ALA A 32 5.73 26.84 12.67
N SER A 33 6.60 25.88 12.95
CA SER A 33 8.05 25.96 12.76
C SER A 33 8.56 25.35 11.45
N LYS A 34 7.69 24.76 10.66
CA LYS A 34 8.04 24.02 9.42
C LYS A 34 7.59 24.78 8.16
N ASP A 35 8.20 24.42 7.04
CA ASP A 35 7.92 25.02 5.73
C ASP A 35 6.65 24.46 5.09
N SER A 36 5.83 25.33 4.54
CA SER A 36 4.64 24.95 3.78
C SER A 36 4.97 24.80 2.28
N PRO A 37 4.40 23.81 1.57
CA PRO A 37 3.37 22.87 2.03
C PRO A 37 3.95 21.70 2.82
N LEU A 38 3.23 21.26 3.86
CA LEU A 38 3.59 20.09 4.68
C LEU A 38 2.95 18.82 4.15
N LEU A 39 3.73 17.73 4.12
CA LEU A 39 3.20 16.38 4.01
C LEU A 39 2.91 15.84 5.43
N ILE A 40 1.63 15.60 5.73
CA ILE A 40 1.20 15.10 7.04
C ILE A 40 1.22 13.58 7.03
N VAL A 41 1.96 13.00 7.96
CA VAL A 41 2.32 11.57 7.98
C VAL A 41 1.79 10.90 9.24
N GLY A 42 1.19 9.71 9.07
CA GLY A 42 0.94 8.76 10.15
C GLY A 42 2.02 7.69 10.21
N LEU A 43 2.29 7.17 11.39
CA LEU A 43 3.20 6.05 11.60
C LEU A 43 2.43 4.84 12.12
N LYS A 44 2.61 3.68 11.50
CA LYS A 44 2.07 2.42 12.02
C LYS A 44 2.61 2.14 13.42
N ASP A 45 1.74 1.74 14.34
CA ASP A 45 2.09 1.37 15.72
C ASP A 45 2.91 0.07 15.75
N THR A 46 4.19 0.20 15.50
CA THR A 46 5.15 -0.92 15.52
C THR A 46 6.57 -0.43 15.78
N GLY A 47 7.29 -1.12 16.68
CA GLY A 47 8.71 -0.89 16.91
C GLY A 47 9.62 -1.29 15.75
N SER A 48 9.07 -1.85 14.67
CA SER A 48 9.85 -2.28 13.51
C SER A 48 10.19 -1.14 12.54
N ILE A 49 9.54 0.02 12.62
CA ILE A 49 9.92 1.19 11.81
C ILE A 49 11.29 1.69 12.29
N PRO A 50 12.30 1.79 11.42
CA PRO A 50 13.64 2.18 11.82
C PRO A 50 13.68 3.57 12.46
N ARG A 51 14.37 3.69 13.60
CA ARG A 51 14.48 4.94 14.35
C ARG A 51 15.02 6.10 13.50
N TRP A 52 16.01 5.82 12.64
CA TRP A 52 16.57 6.83 11.74
C TRP A 52 15.52 7.48 10.84
N LEU A 53 14.49 6.73 10.40
CA LEU A 53 13.42 7.30 9.56
C LEU A 53 12.49 8.19 10.39
N VAL A 54 12.13 7.77 11.59
CA VAL A 54 11.32 8.58 12.51
C VAL A 54 12.02 9.89 12.85
N ASP A 55 13.31 9.82 13.23
CA ASP A 55 14.11 11.00 13.55
C ASP A 55 14.28 11.93 12.36
N SER A 56 14.45 11.38 11.14
CA SER A 56 14.53 12.18 9.93
C SER A 56 13.21 12.88 9.60
N LEU A 57 12.07 12.21 9.79
CA LEU A 57 10.75 12.82 9.58
C LEU A 57 10.49 13.95 10.59
N LEU A 58 10.85 13.76 11.85
CA LEU A 58 10.73 14.79 12.88
C LEU A 58 11.61 16.01 12.57
N ALA A 59 12.84 15.79 12.12
CA ALA A 59 13.78 16.85 11.75
C ALA A 59 13.47 17.52 10.41
N SER A 60 12.63 16.93 9.57
CA SER A 60 12.33 17.45 8.23
C SER A 60 11.50 18.74 8.29
N PRO A 61 11.86 19.79 7.53
CA PRO A 61 11.04 20.99 7.45
C PRO A 61 9.72 20.80 6.68
N HIS A 62 9.60 19.74 5.87
CA HIS A 62 8.46 19.52 4.98
C HIS A 62 7.55 18.35 5.40
N HIS A 63 7.86 17.66 6.50
CA HIS A 63 7.06 16.56 7.01
C HIS A 63 6.56 16.86 8.42
N LEU A 64 5.32 16.44 8.71
CA LEU A 64 4.72 16.58 10.03
C LEU A 64 4.13 15.23 10.45
N ILE A 65 4.66 14.62 11.50
CA ILE A 65 4.06 13.41 12.07
C ILE A 65 2.86 13.84 12.90
N LEU A 66 1.67 13.40 12.49
CA LEU A 66 0.41 13.74 13.18
C LEU A 66 -0.05 12.61 14.09
N THR A 67 0.00 11.37 13.63
CA THR A 67 -0.59 10.23 14.36
C THR A 67 0.34 9.03 14.42
N VAL A 68 0.18 8.24 15.49
CA VAL A 68 0.52 6.82 15.50
C VAL A 68 -0.75 6.05 15.20
N ASP A 69 -0.70 5.23 14.14
CA ASP A 69 -1.85 4.58 13.54
C ASP A 69 -1.91 3.11 13.96
N ARG A 70 -3.13 2.63 14.25
CA ARG A 70 -3.37 1.25 14.66
C ARG A 70 -2.76 0.25 13.68
N MET A 71 -2.07 -0.73 14.23
CA MET A 71 -1.72 -1.99 13.56
C MET A 71 -2.75 -3.05 13.94
N SER A 72 -3.17 -3.92 13.02
CA SER A 72 -3.96 -5.09 13.37
C SER A 72 -3.25 -5.94 14.41
N ASP A 73 -4.02 -6.56 15.31
CA ASP A 73 -3.48 -7.33 16.43
C ASP A 73 -2.43 -8.36 15.97
N LEU A 74 -1.26 -8.32 16.62
CA LEU A 74 -0.09 -9.16 16.30
C LEU A 74 0.34 -9.12 14.83
N GLY A 75 -0.01 -8.07 14.08
CA GLY A 75 0.35 -7.93 12.66
C GLY A 75 -0.46 -8.82 11.72
N ARG A 76 -1.63 -9.30 12.14
CA ARG A 76 -2.51 -10.18 11.35
C ARG A 76 -2.98 -9.53 10.06
N SER A 77 -3.35 -10.37 9.10
CA SER A 77 -3.82 -9.92 7.79
C SER A 77 -5.24 -9.33 7.79
N ILE A 78 -6.01 -9.57 8.86
CA ILE A 78 -7.33 -8.99 9.11
C ILE A 78 -7.31 -8.24 10.44
N ASP A 79 -7.84 -7.03 10.45
CA ASP A 79 -8.12 -6.23 11.65
C ASP A 79 -9.62 -6.35 11.97
N THR A 80 -9.93 -7.08 13.03
CA THR A 80 -11.31 -7.34 13.45
C THR A 80 -11.95 -6.18 14.20
N ASP A 81 -11.14 -5.22 14.64
CA ASP A 81 -11.60 -4.05 15.41
C ASP A 81 -11.87 -2.82 14.53
N LEU A 82 -11.46 -2.89 13.27
CA LEU A 82 -11.69 -1.83 12.30
C LEU A 82 -12.58 -2.29 11.15
N VAL A 83 -13.46 -1.41 10.74
CA VAL A 83 -14.31 -1.59 9.56
C VAL A 83 -13.74 -0.76 8.42
N ASN A 84 -13.59 -1.37 7.24
CA ASN A 84 -13.23 -0.66 6.02
C ASN A 84 -14.38 0.27 5.62
N PRO A 85 -14.15 1.60 5.52
CA PRO A 85 -15.22 2.55 5.21
C PRO A 85 -15.83 2.41 3.82
N LEU A 86 -15.17 1.70 2.90
CA LEU A 86 -15.65 1.49 1.52
C LEU A 86 -16.47 0.20 1.39
N THR A 87 -16.04 -0.87 2.06
CA THR A 87 -16.65 -2.21 1.90
C THR A 87 -17.60 -2.59 3.04
N TYR A 88 -17.55 -1.85 4.16
CA TYR A 88 -18.29 -2.16 5.41
C TYR A 88 -17.95 -3.54 6.00
N ARG A 89 -16.78 -4.09 5.66
CA ARG A 89 -16.27 -5.37 6.15
C ARG A 89 -15.11 -5.13 7.11
N PRO A 90 -14.67 -6.15 7.88
CA PRO A 90 -13.43 -6.06 8.65
C PRO A 90 -12.28 -5.59 7.75
N MET A 91 -11.47 -4.67 8.27
CA MET A 91 -10.37 -4.09 7.51
C MET A 91 -9.24 -5.09 7.29
N THR A 92 -8.67 -5.12 6.10
CA THR A 92 -7.41 -5.86 5.89
C THR A 92 -6.23 -5.18 6.60
N GLY A 93 -5.30 -5.99 7.08
CA GLY A 93 -4.13 -5.56 7.86
C GLY A 93 -2.82 -5.87 7.14
N SER A 94 -1.74 -5.51 7.80
CA SER A 94 -1.65 -5.03 9.19
C SER A 94 -1.53 -3.51 9.33
N THR A 95 -1.36 -2.73 8.25
CA THR A 95 -1.36 -1.25 8.28
C THR A 95 -2.81 -0.71 8.16
N SER A 96 -3.72 -1.27 8.94
CA SER A 96 -5.16 -1.05 8.87
C SER A 96 -5.56 0.38 9.24
N GLY A 97 -5.10 0.88 10.39
CA GLY A 97 -5.36 2.23 10.87
C GLY A 97 -4.76 3.29 9.95
N GLY A 98 -3.53 3.06 9.46
CA GLY A 98 -2.85 3.97 8.55
C GLY A 98 -3.65 4.20 7.26
N ALA A 99 -4.11 3.14 6.60
CA ALA A 99 -4.94 3.24 5.39
C ALA A 99 -6.26 3.99 5.67
N ILE A 100 -6.96 3.66 6.77
CA ILE A 100 -8.19 4.36 7.16
C ILE A 100 -7.93 5.84 7.44
N ASN A 101 -6.83 6.19 8.11
CA ASN A 101 -6.52 7.58 8.47
C ASN A 101 -6.14 8.41 7.25
N VAL A 102 -5.47 7.82 6.27
CA VAL A 102 -5.25 8.46 4.96
C VAL A 102 -6.58 8.67 4.24
N LEU A 103 -7.43 7.64 4.17
CA LEU A 103 -8.75 7.73 3.53
C LEU A 103 -9.64 8.79 4.19
N LYS A 104 -9.62 8.90 5.53
CA LYS A 104 -10.36 9.90 6.29
C LYS A 104 -9.78 11.32 6.19
N GLY A 105 -8.63 11.51 5.55
CA GLY A 105 -7.96 12.79 5.42
C GLY A 105 -7.30 13.29 6.69
N ILE A 106 -7.04 12.41 7.67
CA ILE A 106 -6.23 12.71 8.85
C ILE A 106 -4.79 12.92 8.41
N ASN A 107 -4.23 11.95 7.67
CA ASN A 107 -2.89 11.99 7.10
C ASN A 107 -2.94 12.12 5.57
N ASP A 108 -1.89 12.65 4.95
CA ASP A 108 -1.70 12.61 3.50
C ASP A 108 -1.08 11.28 3.06
N ALA A 109 -0.22 10.74 3.91
CA ALA A 109 0.38 9.43 3.76
C ALA A 109 0.65 8.78 5.12
N CYS A 110 0.93 7.48 5.13
CA CYS A 110 1.44 6.79 6.32
C CYS A 110 2.63 5.90 5.98
N VAL A 111 3.49 5.70 6.98
CA VAL A 111 4.58 4.72 6.95
C VAL A 111 4.10 3.44 7.59
N GLY A 112 4.27 2.33 6.87
CA GLY A 112 3.95 0.99 7.34
C GLY A 112 5.09 0.01 7.14
N THR A 113 4.87 -1.22 7.56
CA THR A 113 5.78 -2.35 7.36
C THR A 113 5.03 -3.48 6.66
N ASP A 114 5.64 -4.04 5.64
CA ASP A 114 5.06 -5.11 4.82
C ASP A 114 5.85 -6.41 5.00
N GLY A 115 5.19 -7.46 5.46
CA GLY A 115 5.77 -8.81 5.53
C GLY A 115 5.19 -9.73 4.46
N GLY A 116 3.89 -9.58 4.19
CA GLY A 116 3.15 -10.40 3.21
C GLY A 116 1.89 -9.68 2.76
N GLY A 117 2.03 -8.44 2.24
CA GLY A 117 0.95 -7.60 1.76
C GLY A 117 0.42 -6.60 2.79
N SER A 118 1.09 -6.43 3.92
CA SER A 118 0.60 -5.59 5.04
C SER A 118 0.58 -4.08 4.77
N VAL A 119 1.09 -3.62 3.64
CA VAL A 119 0.97 -2.24 3.12
C VAL A 119 0.15 -2.23 1.84
N LEU A 120 0.49 -3.10 0.91
CA LEU A 120 -0.13 -3.14 -0.42
C LEU A 120 -1.62 -3.49 -0.35
N ALA A 121 -1.99 -4.53 0.41
CA ALA A 121 -3.39 -4.96 0.52
C ALA A 121 -4.29 -3.94 1.24
N PRO A 122 -3.92 -3.32 2.40
CA PRO A 122 -4.70 -2.23 2.98
C PRO A 122 -4.91 -1.04 2.04
N ALA A 123 -3.90 -0.69 1.24
CA ALA A 123 -4.03 0.37 0.25
C ALA A 123 -5.06 0.02 -0.84
N MET A 124 -4.98 -1.18 -1.43
CA MET A 124 -5.94 -1.64 -2.43
C MET A 124 -7.36 -1.74 -1.85
N ALA A 125 -7.50 -2.26 -0.62
CA ALA A 125 -8.79 -2.36 0.06
C ALA A 125 -9.47 -1.00 0.29
N THR A 126 -8.70 0.08 0.33
CA THR A 126 -9.18 1.47 0.53
C THR A 126 -9.06 2.33 -0.73
N ASN A 127 -8.81 1.72 -1.88
CA ASN A 127 -8.58 2.44 -3.16
C ASN A 127 -7.56 3.59 -3.01
N LEU A 128 -6.44 3.31 -2.34
CA LEU A 128 -5.32 4.23 -2.13
C LEU A 128 -4.06 3.72 -2.84
N TYR A 129 -3.09 4.61 -2.97
CA TYR A 129 -1.77 4.30 -3.52
C TYR A 129 -0.86 3.71 -2.46
N ALA A 130 0.03 2.79 -2.87
CA ALA A 130 1.11 2.32 -2.01
C ALA A 130 2.38 2.00 -2.78
N ILE A 131 3.52 2.11 -2.09
CA ILE A 131 4.81 1.60 -2.56
C ILE A 131 5.46 0.84 -1.40
N MET A 132 5.95 -0.37 -1.68
CA MET A 132 6.79 -1.17 -0.79
C MET A 132 8.13 -1.42 -1.48
N ALA A 133 9.24 -0.98 -0.87
CA ALA A 133 10.54 -0.89 -1.53
C ALA A 133 11.62 -1.79 -0.90
N LYS A 134 11.24 -3.02 -0.51
CA LYS A 134 12.20 -3.99 0.05
C LYS A 134 13.28 -4.38 -0.95
N GLY A 135 12.95 -4.48 -2.24
CA GLY A 135 13.88 -4.89 -3.28
C GLY A 135 15.13 -4.03 -3.41
N VAL A 136 15.11 -2.80 -2.89
CA VAL A 136 16.30 -1.93 -2.83
C VAL A 136 16.96 -1.87 -1.45
N GLY A 137 16.49 -2.68 -0.49
CA GLY A 137 17.09 -2.75 0.85
C GLY A 137 16.45 -1.82 1.89
N LEU A 138 15.27 -1.25 1.63
CA LEU A 138 14.49 -0.56 2.65
C LEU A 138 13.80 -1.59 3.56
N TYR A 139 14.54 -2.05 4.55
CA TYR A 139 14.07 -3.01 5.54
C TYR A 139 13.53 -2.34 6.80
N ALA A 140 12.55 -3.01 7.41
CA ALA A 140 12.09 -2.75 8.77
C ALA A 140 12.58 -3.90 9.70
N GLY A 141 11.70 -4.59 10.41
CA GLY A 141 12.08 -5.69 11.30
C GLY A 141 12.13 -7.06 10.62
N ARG A 142 12.31 -8.09 11.43
CA ARG A 142 12.09 -9.50 11.08
C ARG A 142 10.80 -9.99 11.69
N GLY A 143 10.13 -10.94 11.05
CA GLY A 143 8.91 -11.56 11.54
C GLY A 143 8.73 -12.96 10.99
N GLN A 144 7.76 -13.65 11.56
CA GLN A 144 7.28 -14.93 11.06
C GLN A 144 5.78 -14.82 10.78
N SER A 145 5.35 -15.33 9.65
CA SER A 145 3.94 -15.35 9.29
C SER A 145 3.18 -16.46 10.03
N THR A 146 1.86 -16.37 10.08
CA THR A 146 1.00 -17.36 10.73
C THR A 146 1.09 -18.75 10.09
N ASP A 147 1.59 -18.86 8.86
CA ASP A 147 1.89 -20.14 8.18
C ASP A 147 3.37 -20.54 8.27
N GLY A 148 4.13 -19.95 9.22
CA GLY A 148 5.48 -20.38 9.57
C GLY A 148 6.60 -19.91 8.65
N MET A 149 6.34 -19.00 7.70
CA MET A 149 7.38 -18.45 6.83
C MET A 149 8.13 -17.30 7.53
N ASP A 150 9.45 -17.43 7.64
CA ASP A 150 10.32 -16.35 8.11
C ASP A 150 10.50 -15.30 7.01
N PHE A 151 10.45 -14.03 7.39
CA PHE A 151 10.68 -12.92 6.46
C PHE A 151 11.31 -11.72 7.15
N SER A 152 12.00 -10.89 6.39
CA SER A 152 12.25 -9.51 6.77
C SER A 152 11.14 -8.63 6.20
N THR A 153 10.62 -7.72 7.03
CA THR A 153 9.62 -6.77 6.57
C THR A 153 10.29 -5.68 5.74
N GLY A 154 9.63 -5.24 4.67
CA GLY A 154 9.97 -4.05 3.92
C GLY A 154 9.29 -2.82 4.52
N LEU A 155 9.91 -1.66 4.39
CA LEU A 155 9.23 -0.39 4.58
C LEU A 155 8.29 -0.15 3.41
N GLY A 156 7.11 0.39 3.71
CA GLY A 156 6.14 0.76 2.70
C GLY A 156 5.33 2.00 3.13
N PHE A 157 4.72 2.61 2.15
CA PHE A 157 4.03 3.87 2.25
C PHE A 157 2.65 3.75 1.63
N ILE A 158 1.61 4.28 2.28
CA ILE A 158 0.25 4.39 1.74
C ILE A 158 -0.08 5.87 1.66
N GLY A 159 -0.71 6.33 0.58
CA GLY A 159 -1.03 7.75 0.40
C GLY A 159 -2.23 7.98 -0.51
N LYS A 160 -2.71 9.22 -0.53
CA LYS A 160 -3.84 9.65 -1.35
C LYS A 160 -3.52 9.77 -2.83
N SER A 161 -2.25 9.91 -3.18
CA SER A 161 -1.77 10.07 -4.55
C SER A 161 -0.46 9.34 -4.74
N PHE A 162 -0.16 8.98 -5.97
CA PHE A 162 1.11 8.38 -6.34
C PHE A 162 2.30 9.27 -5.95
N ASP A 163 2.18 10.59 -6.17
CA ASP A 163 3.24 11.53 -5.83
C ASP A 163 3.50 11.61 -4.32
N ALA A 164 2.47 11.49 -3.47
CA ALA A 164 2.65 11.49 -2.02
C ALA A 164 3.49 10.28 -1.55
N VAL A 165 3.17 9.07 -2.04
CA VAL A 165 3.93 7.86 -1.69
C VAL A 165 5.33 7.85 -2.30
N ARG A 166 5.49 8.34 -3.54
CA ARG A 166 6.78 8.48 -4.20
C ARG A 166 7.69 9.48 -3.47
N ASN A 167 7.15 10.63 -3.06
CA ASN A 167 7.91 11.64 -2.32
C ASN A 167 8.38 11.12 -0.96
N LEU A 168 7.52 10.37 -0.25
CA LEU A 168 7.88 9.77 1.03
C LEU A 168 8.93 8.65 0.85
N LEU A 169 8.85 7.86 -0.21
CA LEU A 169 9.89 6.90 -0.59
C LEU A 169 11.22 7.62 -0.86
N ALA A 170 11.22 8.64 -1.74
CA ALA A 170 12.43 9.39 -2.09
C ALA A 170 13.06 10.05 -0.84
N PHE A 171 12.24 10.63 0.04
CA PHE A 171 12.69 11.14 1.33
C PHE A 171 13.35 10.05 2.19
N SER A 172 12.73 8.89 2.29
CA SER A 172 13.25 7.76 3.07
C SER A 172 14.59 7.25 2.52
N LEU A 173 14.73 7.18 1.20
CA LEU A 173 15.99 6.82 0.54
C LEU A 173 17.11 7.83 0.81
N ARG A 174 16.80 9.13 0.72
CA ARG A 174 17.76 10.22 1.03
C ARG A 174 18.23 10.20 2.48
N SER A 175 17.31 9.90 3.38
CA SER A 175 17.55 9.90 4.83
C SER A 175 18.20 8.61 5.34
N ALA A 176 18.27 7.57 4.51
CA ALA A 176 18.81 6.28 4.92
C ALA A 176 20.28 6.39 5.33
N PRO A 177 20.72 5.68 6.37
CA PRO A 177 22.13 5.67 6.77
C PRO A 177 23.05 5.02 5.73
N MET A 178 22.51 4.15 4.86
CA MET A 178 23.26 3.44 3.82
C MET A 178 23.48 4.31 2.58
N GLN A 179 24.77 4.45 2.15
CA GLN A 179 25.13 5.31 1.02
C GLN A 179 24.51 4.88 -0.32
N ASN A 180 24.38 3.57 -0.56
CA ASN A 180 23.75 3.03 -1.75
C ASN A 180 22.28 3.49 -1.90
N LEU A 181 21.53 3.60 -0.81
CA LEU A 181 20.16 4.08 -0.85
C LEU A 181 20.07 5.58 -1.14
N ARG A 182 20.99 6.38 -0.56
CA ARG A 182 21.08 7.81 -0.88
C ARG A 182 21.42 8.07 -2.34
N ASN A 183 22.35 7.30 -2.90
CA ASN A 183 22.71 7.40 -4.31
C ASN A 183 21.53 7.04 -5.22
N LEU A 184 20.74 6.02 -4.85
CA LEU A 184 19.52 5.65 -5.56
C LEU A 184 18.50 6.80 -5.61
N SER A 185 18.30 7.52 -4.50
CA SER A 185 17.39 8.67 -4.48
C SER A 185 17.76 9.72 -5.54
N ILE A 186 19.04 10.05 -5.66
CA ILE A 186 19.54 11.01 -6.66
C ILE A 186 19.24 10.50 -8.08
N SER A 187 19.44 9.22 -8.33
CA SER A 187 19.15 8.61 -9.63
C SER A 187 17.64 8.68 -9.98
N LEU A 188 16.76 8.41 -9.00
CA LEU A 188 15.32 8.47 -9.22
C LEU A 188 14.80 9.88 -9.58
N ASP A 189 15.46 10.94 -9.07
CA ASP A 189 15.08 12.32 -9.36
C ASP A 189 15.59 12.81 -10.72
N SER A 190 16.62 12.17 -11.29
CA SER A 190 17.32 12.63 -12.52
C SER A 190 16.93 11.88 -13.78
N GLN A 191 16.32 10.71 -13.69
CA GLN A 191 15.97 9.90 -14.86
C GLN A 191 14.56 10.23 -15.37
N PRO A 192 14.37 10.30 -16.70
CA PRO A 192 13.06 10.51 -17.29
C PRO A 192 12.13 9.31 -17.05
N PHE A 193 10.84 9.57 -17.02
CA PHE A 193 9.81 8.52 -16.99
C PHE A 193 9.65 7.93 -18.39
N ASP A 194 10.28 6.78 -18.61
CA ASP A 194 10.16 6.03 -19.85
C ASP A 194 9.73 4.59 -19.57
N ILE A 195 8.72 4.12 -20.28
CA ILE A 195 8.22 2.74 -20.21
C ILE A 195 8.47 1.99 -21.52
N SER A 196 9.00 2.65 -22.54
CA SER A 196 9.34 2.02 -23.81
C SER A 196 10.43 0.97 -23.58
N GLY A 197 10.24 -0.22 -24.12
CA GLY A 197 11.19 -1.32 -23.95
C GLY A 197 11.07 -2.10 -22.63
N LEU A 198 10.16 -1.74 -21.71
CA LEU A 198 9.88 -2.57 -20.55
C LEU A 198 9.10 -3.83 -20.96
N GLN A 199 9.28 -4.91 -20.19
CA GLN A 199 8.58 -6.16 -20.35
C GLN A 199 7.65 -6.36 -19.15
N ILE A 200 6.34 -6.48 -19.42
CA ILE A 200 5.32 -6.71 -18.40
C ILE A 200 4.80 -8.13 -18.53
N PHE A 201 4.84 -8.88 -17.44
CA PHE A 201 4.28 -10.20 -17.30
C PHE A 201 2.94 -10.13 -16.57
N VAL A 202 1.88 -10.64 -17.21
CA VAL A 202 0.53 -10.71 -16.64
C VAL A 202 0.13 -12.18 -16.47
N PRO A 203 -0.82 -12.53 -15.56
CA PRO A 203 -1.34 -13.89 -15.48
C PRO A 203 -1.82 -14.41 -16.83
N ALA A 204 -1.48 -15.63 -17.18
CA ALA A 204 -1.89 -16.23 -18.44
C ALA A 204 -3.42 -16.37 -18.51
N SER A 205 -3.98 -16.14 -19.68
CA SER A 205 -5.43 -16.16 -19.93
C SER A 205 -6.08 -17.46 -19.45
N GLY A 206 -7.17 -17.35 -18.71
CA GLY A 206 -7.94 -18.48 -18.16
C GLY A 206 -7.29 -19.25 -17.01
N THR A 207 -6.08 -18.86 -16.54
CA THR A 207 -5.37 -19.58 -15.50
C THR A 207 -5.58 -19.04 -14.09
N ALA A 208 -5.95 -17.76 -13.96
CA ALA A 208 -6.15 -17.09 -12.68
C ALA A 208 -7.44 -16.26 -12.71
N HIS A 209 -8.26 -16.41 -11.66
CA HIS A 209 -9.52 -15.68 -11.52
C HIS A 209 -9.56 -14.90 -10.22
N ALA A 210 -10.01 -13.66 -10.30
CA ALA A 210 -10.23 -12.81 -9.15
C ALA A 210 -11.40 -13.33 -8.27
N PRO A 211 -11.57 -12.84 -7.03
CA PRO A 211 -12.61 -13.33 -6.11
C PRO A 211 -14.04 -13.21 -6.64
N ASP A 212 -14.31 -12.27 -7.53
CA ASP A 212 -15.59 -12.07 -8.20
C ASP A 212 -15.78 -12.93 -9.45
N GLY A 213 -14.80 -13.77 -9.79
CA GLY A 213 -14.81 -14.68 -10.94
C GLY A 213 -14.26 -14.12 -12.23
N ALA A 214 -13.85 -12.84 -12.27
CA ALA A 214 -13.25 -12.25 -13.47
C ALA A 214 -11.85 -12.82 -13.75
N ASP A 215 -11.53 -13.03 -15.02
CA ASP A 215 -10.20 -13.44 -15.48
C ASP A 215 -9.18 -12.32 -15.18
N MET A 216 -8.12 -12.62 -14.43
CA MET A 216 -7.10 -11.66 -14.05
C MET A 216 -6.29 -11.16 -15.25
N HIS A 217 -6.07 -12.01 -16.27
CA HIS A 217 -5.47 -11.59 -17.54
C HIS A 217 -6.28 -10.47 -18.19
N MET A 218 -7.58 -10.70 -18.38
CA MET A 218 -8.45 -9.71 -19.01
C MET A 218 -8.48 -8.38 -18.25
N ARG A 219 -8.46 -8.41 -16.93
CA ARG A 219 -8.35 -7.20 -16.13
C ARG A 219 -7.05 -6.45 -16.36
N CYS A 220 -5.92 -7.16 -16.44
CA CYS A 220 -4.63 -6.55 -16.73
C CYS A 220 -4.63 -5.91 -18.12
N MET A 221 -5.17 -6.60 -19.13
CA MET A 221 -5.24 -6.07 -20.50
C MET A 221 -6.08 -4.80 -20.57
N VAL A 222 -7.24 -4.74 -19.89
CA VAL A 222 -8.08 -3.52 -19.82
C VAL A 222 -7.31 -2.33 -19.21
N GLU A 223 -6.48 -2.57 -18.20
CA GLU A 223 -5.70 -1.50 -17.59
C GLU A 223 -4.52 -1.06 -18.48
N LEU A 224 -3.88 -2.00 -19.17
CA LEU A 224 -2.78 -1.71 -20.09
C LEU A 224 -3.25 -0.98 -21.34
N GLU A 225 -4.42 -1.32 -21.89
CA GLU A 225 -5.01 -0.64 -23.05
C GLU A 225 -5.24 0.86 -22.80
N LYS A 226 -5.49 1.27 -21.56
CA LYS A 226 -5.62 2.70 -21.19
C LYS A 226 -4.34 3.50 -21.41
N LEU A 227 -3.17 2.86 -21.45
CA LEU A 227 -1.88 3.53 -21.67
C LEU A 227 -1.74 4.09 -23.10
N GLY A 228 -2.51 3.59 -24.06
CA GLY A 228 -2.49 4.05 -25.46
C GLY A 228 -1.18 3.71 -26.18
N GLU A 229 -0.61 4.67 -26.90
CA GLU A 229 0.67 4.48 -27.59
C GLU A 229 1.84 4.34 -26.59
N GLY A 230 2.80 3.45 -26.93
CA GLY A 230 3.96 3.17 -26.07
C GLY A 230 3.70 2.16 -24.96
N ILE A 231 2.72 1.26 -25.16
CA ILE A 231 2.49 0.11 -24.28
C ILE A 231 3.77 -0.76 -24.25
N PRO A 232 4.25 -1.16 -23.06
CA PRO A 232 5.34 -2.12 -22.91
C PRO A 232 5.02 -3.45 -23.61
N SER A 233 6.04 -4.25 -23.90
CA SER A 233 5.84 -5.62 -24.35
C SER A 233 5.13 -6.45 -23.27
N VAL A 234 4.00 -7.07 -23.63
CA VAL A 234 3.21 -7.87 -22.68
C VAL A 234 3.49 -9.35 -22.90
N HIS A 235 3.79 -10.06 -21.83
CA HIS A 235 4.05 -11.50 -21.79
C HIS A 235 3.09 -12.16 -20.80
N GLU A 236 2.80 -13.42 -21.02
CA GLU A 236 1.97 -14.21 -20.12
C GLU A 236 2.82 -15.07 -19.18
N ILE A 237 2.40 -15.17 -17.92
CA ILE A 237 2.95 -16.10 -16.95
C ILE A 237 1.84 -16.98 -16.38
N ALA A 238 1.98 -18.32 -16.54
CA ALA A 238 1.07 -19.28 -15.93
C ALA A 238 1.49 -19.52 -14.48
N PHE A 239 0.68 -19.04 -13.53
CA PHE A 239 0.87 -19.35 -12.11
C PHE A 239 0.25 -20.72 -11.77
N ASP A 240 0.98 -21.58 -11.05
CA ASP A 240 0.47 -22.85 -10.58
C ASP A 240 -0.76 -22.72 -9.67
N ASP A 241 -0.74 -21.72 -8.80
CA ASP A 241 -1.83 -21.21 -7.97
C ASP A 241 -1.39 -19.87 -7.44
N ILE A 242 -1.85 -18.79 -8.08
CA ILE A 242 -1.48 -17.40 -7.68
C ILE A 242 -1.88 -17.07 -6.25
N TYR A 243 -2.86 -17.78 -5.69
CA TYR A 243 -3.29 -17.67 -4.31
C TYR A 243 -2.51 -18.54 -3.32
N ASP A 244 -1.65 -19.44 -3.78
CA ASP A 244 -0.66 -20.13 -2.95
C ASP A 244 0.61 -19.30 -2.83
N ARG A 245 0.82 -18.69 -1.66
CA ARG A 245 1.94 -17.78 -1.42
C ARG A 245 3.30 -18.44 -1.68
N GLY A 246 3.48 -19.70 -1.25
CA GLY A 246 4.74 -20.41 -1.41
C GLY A 246 5.08 -20.68 -2.88
N LYS A 247 4.09 -21.08 -3.67
CA LYS A 247 4.25 -21.29 -5.12
C LYS A 247 4.55 -19.98 -5.83
N THR A 248 3.76 -18.93 -5.56
CA THR A 248 3.93 -17.60 -6.15
C THR A 248 5.31 -17.00 -5.83
N VAL A 249 5.77 -17.13 -4.58
CA VAL A 249 7.13 -16.66 -4.20
C VAL A 249 8.22 -17.38 -4.99
N ARG A 250 8.10 -18.71 -5.18
CA ARG A 250 9.08 -19.46 -6.00
C ARG A 250 9.08 -19.01 -7.44
N GLN A 251 7.90 -18.91 -8.06
CA GLN A 251 7.77 -18.49 -9.46
C GLN A 251 8.29 -17.07 -9.70
N LEU A 252 8.01 -16.12 -8.80
CA LEU A 252 8.57 -14.77 -8.89
C LEU A 252 10.09 -14.77 -8.80
N LYS A 253 10.67 -15.54 -7.87
CA LYS A 253 12.14 -15.65 -7.74
C LYS A 253 12.78 -16.28 -8.97
N GLU A 254 12.17 -17.29 -9.55
CA GLU A 254 12.65 -17.95 -10.76
C GLU A 254 12.56 -17.00 -11.96
N LEU A 255 11.47 -16.28 -12.12
CA LEU A 255 11.30 -15.28 -13.17
C LEU A 255 12.40 -14.19 -13.06
N TRP A 256 12.54 -13.55 -11.89
CA TRP A 256 13.52 -12.47 -11.71
C TRP A 256 14.98 -12.94 -11.72
N LYS A 257 15.22 -14.24 -11.53
CA LYS A 257 16.54 -14.83 -11.78
C LYS A 257 16.83 -15.00 -13.26
N ALA A 258 15.83 -15.36 -14.06
CA ALA A 258 15.95 -15.55 -15.51
C ALA A 258 15.94 -14.21 -16.26
N ASP A 259 15.07 -13.30 -15.85
CA ASP A 259 14.90 -11.96 -16.40
C ASP A 259 14.80 -10.94 -15.23
N PRO A 260 15.92 -10.34 -14.83
CA PRO A 260 15.96 -9.38 -13.74
C PRO A 260 15.11 -8.14 -13.96
N ASP A 261 14.85 -7.75 -15.21
CA ASP A 261 14.08 -6.56 -15.58
C ASP A 261 12.58 -6.83 -15.75
N ALA A 262 12.16 -8.09 -15.62
CA ALA A 262 10.76 -8.47 -15.70
C ALA A 262 9.92 -7.73 -14.64
N ILE A 263 8.87 -7.06 -15.12
CA ILE A 263 7.83 -6.48 -14.29
C ILE A 263 6.62 -7.41 -14.30
N VAL A 264 6.10 -7.76 -13.13
CA VAL A 264 4.89 -8.56 -13.02
C VAL A 264 3.73 -7.64 -12.62
N MET A 265 2.64 -7.71 -13.35
CA MET A 265 1.45 -6.92 -13.11
C MET A 265 0.22 -7.81 -12.91
N ASP A 266 -0.61 -7.44 -11.95
CA ASP A 266 -1.89 -8.06 -11.66
C ASP A 266 -2.92 -7.00 -11.26
N VAL A 267 -4.21 -7.35 -11.35
CA VAL A 267 -5.32 -6.52 -10.86
C VAL A 267 -6.03 -7.30 -9.76
N GLU A 268 -5.63 -7.02 -8.52
CA GLU A 268 -6.11 -7.73 -7.34
C GLU A 268 -7.37 -7.11 -6.74
N GLY A 269 -8.23 -7.97 -6.25
CA GLY A 269 -9.45 -7.57 -5.56
C GLY A 269 -10.73 -8.11 -6.23
N PRO A 270 -11.92 -7.74 -5.68
CA PRO A 270 -12.12 -6.83 -4.53
C PRO A 270 -11.64 -7.43 -3.21
N ILE A 271 -10.76 -6.71 -2.52
CA ILE A 271 -10.26 -7.09 -1.20
C ILE A 271 -11.32 -6.74 -0.13
N ASP A 272 -11.42 -7.56 0.91
CA ASP A 272 -12.40 -7.39 2.01
C ASP A 272 -13.88 -7.50 1.61
N VAL A 273 -14.21 -8.01 0.43
CA VAL A 273 -15.60 -8.11 -0.03
C VAL A 273 -16.13 -9.55 0.02
N PHE A 274 -15.43 -10.50 -0.60
CA PHE A 274 -15.93 -11.86 -0.81
C PHE A 274 -15.39 -12.91 0.14
N GLY A 275 -14.39 -12.61 0.95
CA GLY A 275 -13.78 -13.61 1.81
C GLY A 275 -12.83 -13.02 2.84
N CYS A 276 -12.28 -13.92 3.64
CA CYS A 276 -11.29 -13.60 4.65
C CYS A 276 -9.97 -14.29 4.30
N ASP A 277 -8.98 -13.52 3.90
CA ASP A 277 -7.64 -14.05 3.60
C ASP A 277 -6.78 -14.11 4.88
N GLU A 278 -7.22 -14.95 5.82
CA GLU A 278 -6.62 -15.13 7.14
C GLU A 278 -6.34 -16.62 7.40
N THR A 279 -5.21 -16.91 8.01
CA THR A 279 -4.76 -18.29 8.25
C THR A 279 -5.43 -18.93 9.49
N ILE A 280 -5.76 -18.13 10.50
CA ILE A 280 -6.29 -18.63 11.78
C ILE A 280 -7.58 -19.45 11.60
N PRO A 281 -8.62 -18.98 10.88
CA PRO A 281 -9.80 -19.80 10.67
C PRO A 281 -9.49 -21.17 10.03
N ARG A 282 -8.49 -21.22 9.15
CA ARG A 282 -8.11 -22.45 8.43
C ARG A 282 -7.43 -23.49 9.31
N SER A 283 -6.93 -23.11 10.48
CA SER A 283 -6.31 -24.04 11.44
C SER A 283 -7.34 -24.89 12.20
N PHE A 284 -8.61 -24.51 12.17
CA PHE A 284 -9.69 -25.26 12.81
C PHE A 284 -10.21 -26.37 11.91
N SER A 285 -10.66 -27.49 12.53
CA SER A 285 -11.28 -28.60 11.83
C SER A 285 -12.75 -28.32 11.45
N GLY A 286 -13.30 -29.08 10.51
CA GLY A 286 -14.68 -28.99 10.07
C GLY A 286 -14.86 -28.18 8.78
N THR A 287 -16.11 -27.91 8.40
CA THR A 287 -16.47 -27.22 7.14
C THR A 287 -16.55 -25.69 7.26
N ALA A 288 -16.71 -25.16 8.46
CA ALA A 288 -16.84 -23.73 8.71
C ALA A 288 -15.60 -22.92 8.26
N PRO A 289 -14.34 -23.39 8.48
CA PRO A 289 -13.17 -22.71 7.98
C PRO A 289 -13.18 -22.47 6.45
N ALA A 290 -13.61 -23.46 5.69
CA ALA A 290 -13.72 -23.36 4.23
C ALA A 290 -14.81 -22.36 3.80
N ALA A 291 -15.92 -22.30 4.51
CA ALA A 291 -17.00 -21.35 4.23
C ALA A 291 -16.57 -19.89 4.47
N ILE A 292 -15.76 -19.64 5.51
CA ILE A 292 -15.25 -18.30 5.83
C ILE A 292 -14.14 -17.88 4.84
N SER A 293 -13.21 -18.78 4.54
CA SER A 293 -12.00 -18.50 3.76
C SER A 293 -12.03 -19.07 2.34
N GLY A 294 -13.20 -19.45 1.85
CA GLY A 294 -13.37 -20.14 0.56
C GLY A 294 -12.96 -19.32 -0.66
N ARG A 295 -13.01 -17.99 -0.56
CA ARG A 295 -12.50 -17.08 -1.59
C ARG A 295 -11.29 -16.33 -1.05
N ARG A 296 -10.19 -16.38 -1.79
CA ARG A 296 -8.95 -15.65 -1.48
C ARG A 296 -8.91 -14.38 -2.31
N SER A 297 -8.54 -13.26 -1.72
CA SER A 297 -8.54 -11.96 -2.38
C SER A 297 -7.15 -11.36 -2.59
N LYS A 298 -6.13 -11.90 -1.92
CA LYS A 298 -4.73 -11.45 -1.99
C LYS A 298 -3.91 -12.44 -2.82
N ALA A 299 -3.32 -11.97 -3.90
CA ALA A 299 -2.51 -12.78 -4.82
C ALA A 299 -1.02 -12.39 -4.73
N LEU A 300 -0.51 -11.60 -5.66
CA LEU A 300 0.90 -11.19 -5.68
C LEU A 300 1.29 -10.32 -4.48
N CYS A 301 0.37 -9.50 -3.95
CA CYS A 301 0.67 -8.58 -2.85
C CYS A 301 1.21 -9.30 -1.61
N LYS A 302 0.80 -10.55 -1.36
CA LYS A 302 1.30 -11.34 -0.23
C LYS A 302 2.61 -12.09 -0.52
N ALA A 303 3.07 -12.09 -1.77
CA ALA A 303 4.26 -12.82 -2.21
C ALA A 303 5.46 -11.90 -2.48
N VAL A 304 5.25 -10.71 -3.03
CA VAL A 304 6.32 -9.83 -3.54
C VAL A 304 7.36 -9.49 -2.47
N ASN A 305 6.96 -9.17 -1.24
CA ASN A 305 7.89 -8.91 -0.15
C ASN A 305 8.76 -10.14 0.14
N ILE A 306 8.16 -11.32 0.26
CA ILE A 306 8.88 -12.56 0.60
C ILE A 306 9.80 -12.97 -0.55
N ALA A 307 9.43 -12.67 -1.78
CA ALA A 307 10.31 -12.84 -2.95
C ALA A 307 11.45 -11.81 -3.04
N CYS A 308 11.56 -10.90 -2.05
CA CYS A 308 12.54 -9.81 -2.00
C CYS A 308 12.40 -8.76 -3.11
N GLY A 309 11.21 -8.64 -3.70
CA GLY A 309 10.90 -7.62 -4.69
C GLY A 309 10.45 -6.29 -4.09
N SER A 310 10.14 -5.35 -4.97
CA SER A 310 9.40 -4.11 -4.67
C SER A 310 8.02 -4.18 -5.30
N GLY A 311 7.05 -3.50 -4.71
CA GLY A 311 5.68 -3.48 -5.21
C GLY A 311 5.06 -2.09 -5.13
N CYS A 312 4.19 -1.79 -6.09
CA CYS A 312 3.43 -0.55 -6.18
C CYS A 312 1.96 -0.89 -6.41
N ALA A 313 1.08 -0.34 -5.59
CA ALA A 313 -0.37 -0.46 -5.75
C ALA A 313 -0.97 0.86 -6.25
N ILE A 314 -1.74 0.79 -7.34
CA ILE A 314 -2.46 1.91 -7.94
C ILE A 314 -3.96 1.59 -7.87
N PRO A 315 -4.82 2.48 -7.34
CA PRO A 315 -6.25 2.24 -7.29
C PRO A 315 -6.85 2.16 -8.69
N THR A 316 -7.82 1.28 -8.87
CA THR A 316 -8.70 1.27 -10.05
C THR A 316 -9.99 2.04 -9.77
N GLY A 317 -10.85 2.19 -10.77
CA GLY A 317 -12.22 2.69 -10.57
C GLY A 317 -13.16 1.68 -9.89
N ALA A 318 -12.71 0.43 -9.64
CA ALA A 318 -13.49 -0.61 -8.99
C ALA A 318 -13.29 -0.64 -7.47
N LEU A 319 -14.34 -1.01 -6.74
CA LEU A 319 -14.34 -1.08 -5.27
C LEU A 319 -13.27 -2.05 -4.75
N ALA A 320 -12.46 -1.58 -3.82
CA ALA A 320 -11.44 -2.35 -3.13
C ALA A 320 -10.53 -3.17 -4.07
N THR A 321 -10.27 -2.62 -5.26
CA THR A 321 -9.51 -3.26 -6.33
C THR A 321 -8.36 -2.36 -6.75
N GLY A 322 -7.17 -2.92 -6.88
CA GLY A 322 -5.97 -2.18 -7.26
C GLY A 322 -5.15 -2.91 -8.31
N ILE A 323 -4.46 -2.13 -9.14
CA ILE A 323 -3.40 -2.64 -9.99
C ILE A 323 -2.18 -2.80 -9.09
N LEU A 324 -1.63 -4.00 -9.04
CA LEU A 324 -0.36 -4.28 -8.38
C LEU A 324 0.71 -4.48 -9.44
N VAL A 325 1.75 -3.68 -9.36
CA VAL A 325 2.96 -3.81 -10.16
C VAL A 325 4.09 -4.26 -9.26
N CYS A 326 4.84 -5.28 -9.67
CA CYS A 326 5.93 -5.87 -8.91
C CYS A 326 7.21 -5.91 -9.75
N SER A 327 8.35 -5.65 -9.13
CA SER A 327 9.67 -5.82 -9.72
C SER A 327 10.58 -6.65 -8.82
N GLY A 328 11.59 -7.26 -9.41
CA GLY A 328 12.68 -7.90 -8.70
C GLY A 328 13.52 -6.91 -7.87
N PRO A 329 14.55 -7.43 -7.16
CA PRO A 329 15.46 -6.58 -6.39
C PRO A 329 16.38 -5.79 -7.31
N GLY A 330 16.58 -4.51 -6.97
CA GLY A 330 17.55 -3.65 -7.66
C GLY A 330 17.07 -2.22 -7.84
N ALA A 331 18.03 -1.33 -8.09
CA ALA A 331 17.78 0.10 -8.27
C ALA A 331 17.04 0.39 -9.58
N GLN A 332 17.49 -0.22 -10.68
CA GLN A 332 16.84 -0.06 -11.98
C GLN A 332 15.43 -0.65 -11.97
N GLN A 333 15.26 -1.79 -11.31
CA GLN A 333 13.95 -2.46 -11.17
C GLN A 333 12.95 -1.58 -10.41
N LEU A 334 13.39 -0.91 -9.33
CA LEU A 334 12.55 0.08 -8.64
C LEU A 334 12.23 1.28 -9.55
N HIS A 335 13.20 1.77 -10.31
CA HIS A 335 12.97 2.86 -11.27
C HIS A 335 11.91 2.46 -12.31
N ASN A 336 12.05 1.30 -12.93
CA ASN A 336 11.09 0.75 -13.90
C ASN A 336 9.69 0.60 -13.28
N LEU A 337 9.61 0.07 -12.05
CA LEU A 337 8.38 -0.04 -11.28
C LEU A 337 7.68 1.31 -11.10
N LEU A 338 8.44 2.34 -10.73
CA LEU A 338 7.90 3.69 -10.51
C LEU A 338 7.45 4.34 -11.82
N ASN A 339 8.12 4.08 -12.93
CA ASN A 339 7.74 4.58 -14.25
C ASN A 339 6.40 4.01 -14.69
N ILE A 340 6.23 2.68 -14.60
CA ILE A 340 4.95 2.03 -14.90
C ILE A 340 3.87 2.53 -13.95
N GLY A 341 4.16 2.59 -12.63
CA GLY A 341 3.22 3.08 -11.64
C GLY A 341 2.73 4.50 -11.95
N LYS A 342 3.62 5.39 -12.35
CA LYS A 342 3.26 6.77 -12.73
C LYS A 342 2.40 6.82 -13.99
N ARG A 343 2.75 6.06 -15.02
CA ARG A 343 1.95 6.01 -16.26
C ARG A 343 0.56 5.43 -16.02
N LEU A 344 0.45 4.40 -15.19
CA LEU A 344 -0.85 3.86 -14.80
C LEU A 344 -1.67 4.89 -13.99
N ASP A 345 -1.05 5.61 -13.05
CA ASP A 345 -1.70 6.69 -12.29
C ASP A 345 -2.31 7.76 -13.21
N GLU A 346 -1.57 8.19 -14.25
CA GLU A 346 -1.99 9.25 -15.19
C GLU A 346 -3.26 8.89 -15.98
N VAL A 347 -3.52 7.60 -16.19
CA VAL A 347 -4.67 7.13 -16.98
C VAL A 347 -5.85 6.65 -16.12
N GLN A 348 -5.64 6.50 -14.80
CA GLN A 348 -6.72 6.09 -13.91
C GLN A 348 -7.73 7.21 -13.67
N ARG A 349 -8.98 6.79 -13.53
CA ARG A 349 -10.07 7.68 -13.14
C ARG A 349 -10.59 7.24 -11.78
N ILE A 350 -10.49 8.11 -10.82
CA ILE A 350 -11.05 7.89 -9.50
C ILE A 350 -12.56 8.08 -9.57
N ASP A 351 -13.30 7.19 -8.91
CA ASP A 351 -14.76 7.30 -8.81
C ASP A 351 -15.16 8.67 -8.23
N PRO A 352 -16.12 9.40 -8.85
CA PRO A 352 -16.52 10.75 -8.41
C PRO A 352 -17.02 10.80 -6.96
N LEU A 353 -17.66 9.74 -6.46
CA LEU A 353 -18.10 9.69 -5.06
C LEU A 353 -16.91 9.47 -4.12
N MET A 354 -15.98 8.58 -4.50
CA MET A 354 -14.71 8.41 -3.78
C MET A 354 -13.95 9.73 -3.70
N GLN A 355 -13.80 10.42 -4.83
CA GLN A 355 -13.17 11.74 -4.89
C GLN A 355 -13.85 12.72 -3.93
N ARG A 356 -15.18 12.87 -4.03
CA ARG A 356 -15.96 13.83 -3.26
C ARG A 356 -15.95 13.56 -1.76
N TYR A 357 -16.17 12.30 -1.35
CA TYR A 357 -16.41 11.97 0.05
C TYR A 357 -15.15 11.61 0.84
N PHE A 358 -14.08 11.23 0.16
CA PHE A 358 -12.85 10.78 0.82
C PHE A 358 -11.62 11.59 0.46
N LEU A 359 -11.38 11.90 -0.81
CA LEU A 359 -10.13 12.54 -1.23
C LEU A 359 -10.18 14.06 -1.20
N ASP A 360 -11.30 14.68 -1.61
CA ASP A 360 -11.51 16.12 -1.69
C ASP A 360 -12.26 16.70 -0.48
N ARG A 361 -12.11 16.10 0.68
CA ARG A 361 -12.72 16.64 1.90
C ARG A 361 -12.23 18.05 2.18
N THR A 362 -12.98 19.02 1.71
CA THR A 362 -12.70 20.46 1.93
C THR A 362 -13.46 21.02 3.13
N LYS A 363 -14.49 20.32 3.59
CA LYS A 363 -15.31 20.74 4.73
C LYS A 363 -15.46 19.59 5.73
N PRO A 364 -15.08 19.79 6.98
CA PRO A 364 -15.36 18.82 8.02
C PRO A 364 -16.87 18.69 8.22
N HIS A 365 -17.31 17.51 8.64
CA HIS A 365 -18.65 17.38 9.22
C HIS A 365 -18.70 18.25 10.49
N ILE A 366 -19.54 19.26 10.50
CA ILE A 366 -19.79 20.07 11.70
C ILE A 366 -20.92 19.36 12.46
N PRO A 367 -20.63 18.69 13.60
CA PRO A 367 -21.67 18.05 14.38
C PRO A 367 -22.63 19.10 14.94
N LEU A 368 -23.91 18.75 15.01
CA LEU A 368 -24.89 19.57 15.71
C LEU A 368 -24.50 19.64 17.19
N ARG A 369 -24.09 20.80 17.68
CA ARG A 369 -23.79 21.05 19.10
C ARG A 369 -25.03 21.57 19.78
N LEU A 370 -25.75 20.70 20.45
CA LEU A 370 -26.93 21.05 21.26
C LEU A 370 -26.54 21.55 22.66
N PHE A 371 -25.38 21.15 23.15
CA PHE A 371 -24.93 21.49 24.50
C PHE A 371 -23.54 22.10 24.42
N ARG A 372 -23.28 23.12 25.24
CA ARG A 372 -21.94 23.68 25.44
C ARG A 372 -21.20 22.72 26.38
N GLU A 373 -20.02 22.26 25.96
CA GLU A 373 -19.05 21.68 26.89
C GLU A 373 -18.61 22.83 27.81
N ASN A 374 -18.87 22.69 29.14
CA ASN A 374 -18.42 23.64 30.14
C ASN A 374 -16.89 23.55 30.30
#